data_8a3d90263380cf6b0a669549c08e2978
#
_entry.id   8a3d90263380cf6b0a669549c08e2978
#
_cell.length_a   1.000
_cell.length_b   1.000
_cell.length_c   1.000
_cell.angle_alpha   90.00
_cell.angle_beta   90.00
_cell.angle_gamma   90.00
#
_symmetry.space_group_name_H-M   'P 1'
#
loop_
_entity.id
_entity.type
_entity.pdbx_description
1 polymer ?
#
loop_
_entity_poly.entity_id
_entity_poly.type
_entity_poly.pdbx_seq_one_letter_code
_entity_poly.pdbx_strand_id
1 'polypeptide(L)'
;AMVPLFSRMGHFPYQVPTAVVSKTLDFGKFRIQDMTDYMRDTIKVWDELGFDPDCICTGFVLSEEQVELIGDYIRSRKPRMDEIQNVDNGRLVMVDPIMADGGKLYNGIGMERVAAMRKLVSYSDVMVPNMTEAGFLTGICPGRERASASELRELVDGLHKLSGKSVVITSAQDSETD
;
A
#
# COMPACT_ATOMS: atom_id res chain seq x y z
N ALA A 1 -14.06 1.96 1.84
CA ALA A 1 -15.04 1.35 0.93
C ALA A 1 -14.76 -0.11 0.58
N MET A 2 -13.55 -0.63 0.82
CA MET A 2 -13.17 -2.03 0.45
C MET A 2 -13.89 -3.10 1.27
N VAL A 3 -14.10 -2.89 2.56
CA VAL A 3 -14.71 -3.91 3.44
C VAL A 3 -16.10 -4.35 3.01
N PRO A 4 -17.06 -3.46 2.72
CA PRO A 4 -18.37 -3.90 2.23
C PRO A 4 -18.28 -4.70 0.91
N LEU A 5 -17.32 -4.35 0.05
CA LEU A 5 -17.07 -5.06 -1.21
C LEU A 5 -16.58 -6.49 -0.94
N PHE A 6 -15.53 -6.64 -0.13
CA PHE A 6 -15.00 -7.95 0.22
C PHE A 6 -16.04 -8.83 0.93
N SER A 7 -16.80 -8.26 1.89
CA SER A 7 -17.86 -8.99 2.57
C SER A 7 -18.94 -9.47 1.60
N ARG A 8 -19.32 -8.65 0.61
CA ARG A 8 -20.30 -9.03 -0.41
C ARG A 8 -19.77 -10.12 -1.36
N MET A 9 -18.46 -10.19 -1.56
CA MET A 9 -17.79 -11.23 -2.34
C MET A 9 -17.61 -12.54 -1.54
N GLY A 10 -18.06 -12.61 -0.28
CA GLY A 10 -17.96 -13.80 0.57
C GLY A 10 -16.67 -13.90 1.39
N HIS A 11 -15.85 -12.84 1.41
CA HIS A 11 -14.66 -12.79 2.25
C HIS A 11 -14.99 -12.28 3.66
N PHE A 12 -14.16 -12.61 4.64
CA PHE A 12 -14.24 -12.12 6.02
C PHE A 12 -13.12 -11.11 6.30
N PRO A 13 -13.33 -9.82 6.02
CA PRO A 13 -12.29 -8.82 6.24
C PRO A 13 -12.17 -8.46 7.72
N TYR A 14 -10.98 -8.59 8.26
CA TYR A 14 -10.58 -8.03 9.55
C TYR A 14 -9.91 -6.69 9.32
N GLN A 15 -10.25 -5.69 10.13
CA GLN A 15 -9.74 -4.33 9.95
C GLN A 15 -8.88 -3.89 11.12
N VAL A 16 -7.72 -3.32 10.79
CA VAL A 16 -6.91 -2.53 11.73
C VAL A 16 -6.86 -1.09 11.22
N PRO A 17 -7.50 -0.14 11.90
CA PRO A 17 -7.39 1.26 11.53
C PRO A 17 -5.97 1.77 11.80
N THR A 18 -5.37 2.43 10.84
CA THR A 18 -4.07 3.10 10.94
C THR A 18 -4.23 4.53 11.45
N ALA A 19 -5.34 5.16 11.09
CA ALA A 19 -5.71 6.50 11.54
C ALA A 19 -7.22 6.69 11.44
N VAL A 20 -7.74 7.60 12.27
CA VAL A 20 -9.08 8.17 12.10
C VAL A 20 -8.91 9.60 11.61
N VAL A 21 -9.43 9.89 10.45
CA VAL A 21 -9.31 11.21 9.80
C VAL A 21 -10.68 11.87 9.75
N SER A 22 -10.78 13.10 10.27
CA SER A 22 -12.05 13.84 10.34
C SER A 22 -12.64 14.19 8.98
N LYS A 23 -11.80 14.27 7.94
CA LYS A 23 -12.13 14.63 6.57
C LYS A 23 -10.98 14.26 5.64
N THR A 24 -11.23 14.13 4.33
CA THR A 24 -10.16 13.89 3.35
C THR A 24 -9.10 14.98 3.41
N LEU A 25 -7.84 14.62 3.18
CA LEU A 25 -6.68 15.50 3.32
C LEU A 25 -6.68 16.69 2.32
N ASP A 26 -7.47 16.60 1.25
CA ASP A 26 -7.54 17.61 0.18
C ASP A 26 -8.15 18.94 0.63
N PHE A 27 -8.91 18.97 1.71
CA PHE A 27 -9.59 20.19 2.19
C PHE A 27 -8.72 21.11 3.05
N GLY A 28 -7.43 20.82 3.21
CA GLY A 28 -6.45 21.70 3.87
C GLY A 28 -6.56 21.77 5.40
N LYS A 29 -7.75 21.57 6.00
CA LYS A 29 -7.94 21.50 7.45
C LYS A 29 -8.57 20.17 7.82
N PHE A 30 -7.87 19.38 8.59
CA PHE A 30 -8.31 18.08 9.07
C PHE A 30 -7.72 17.79 10.46
N ARG A 31 -8.31 16.82 11.14
CA ARG A 31 -7.75 16.22 12.35
C ARG A 31 -7.43 14.76 12.05
N ILE A 32 -6.26 14.33 12.43
CA ILE A 32 -5.84 12.93 12.39
C ILE A 32 -5.68 12.45 13.84
N GLN A 33 -6.28 11.30 14.13
CA GLN A 33 -6.00 10.52 15.34
C GLN A 33 -5.12 9.36 14.89
N ASP A 34 -3.91 9.30 15.42
CA ASP A 34 -2.98 8.19 15.23
C ASP A 34 -3.50 6.96 15.97
N MET A 35 -3.46 5.81 15.30
CA MET A 35 -3.92 4.53 15.83
C MET A 35 -2.77 3.50 16.00
N THR A 36 -1.51 3.95 16.05
CA THR A 36 -0.34 3.07 16.10
C THR A 36 -0.37 2.14 17.30
N ASP A 37 -0.69 2.64 18.52
CA ASP A 37 -0.80 1.79 19.70
C ASP A 37 -1.93 0.77 19.57
N TYR A 38 -3.09 1.20 19.07
CA TYR A 38 -4.21 0.30 18.79
C TYR A 38 -3.84 -0.79 17.78
N MET A 39 -3.10 -0.45 16.72
CA MET A 39 -2.60 -1.42 15.76
C MET A 39 -1.72 -2.47 16.44
N ARG A 40 -0.77 -2.02 17.26
CA ARG A 40 0.15 -2.91 17.98
C ARG A 40 -0.60 -3.88 18.89
N ASP A 41 -1.58 -3.37 19.65
CA ASP A 41 -2.37 -4.20 20.55
C ASP A 41 -3.30 -5.15 19.78
N THR A 42 -3.90 -4.68 18.68
CA THR A 42 -4.75 -5.52 17.83
C THR A 42 -3.96 -6.68 17.21
N ILE A 43 -2.74 -6.42 16.72
CA ILE A 43 -1.86 -7.46 16.16
C ILE A 43 -1.55 -8.53 17.22
N LYS A 44 -1.24 -8.12 18.47
CA LYS A 44 -1.01 -9.07 19.57
C LYS A 44 -2.23 -9.95 19.83
N VAL A 45 -3.43 -9.33 19.91
CA VAL A 45 -4.68 -10.09 20.10
C VAL A 45 -4.91 -11.07 18.95
N TRP A 46 -4.62 -10.67 17.71
CA TRP A 46 -4.76 -11.56 16.57
C TRP A 46 -3.77 -12.73 16.62
N ASP A 47 -2.54 -12.49 17.09
CA ASP A 47 -1.55 -13.54 17.29
C ASP A 47 -2.00 -14.53 18.38
N GLU A 48 -2.52 -14.03 19.50
CA GLU A 48 -3.05 -14.85 20.60
C GLU A 48 -4.27 -15.69 20.17
N LEU A 49 -5.12 -15.15 19.31
CA LEU A 49 -6.29 -15.84 18.77
C LEU A 49 -5.97 -16.75 17.57
N GLY A 50 -4.72 -16.75 17.10
CA GLY A 50 -4.30 -17.55 15.96
C GLY A 50 -4.91 -17.11 14.63
N PHE A 51 -5.20 -15.82 14.47
CA PHE A 51 -5.68 -15.29 13.19
C PHE A 51 -4.61 -15.39 12.13
N ASP A 52 -4.97 -16.07 11.04
CA ASP A 52 -4.09 -16.38 9.93
C ASP A 52 -4.75 -15.97 8.59
N PRO A 53 -4.59 -14.71 8.14
CA PRO A 53 -5.28 -14.23 6.96
C PRO A 53 -4.66 -14.80 5.68
N ASP A 54 -5.49 -15.13 4.69
CA ASP A 54 -5.05 -15.52 3.33
C ASP A 54 -4.50 -14.34 2.53
N CYS A 55 -4.94 -13.12 2.87
CA CYS A 55 -4.54 -11.89 2.20
C CYS A 55 -4.37 -10.75 3.19
N ILE A 56 -3.30 -9.98 3.01
CA ILE A 56 -3.05 -8.73 3.74
C ILE A 56 -3.15 -7.58 2.74
N CYS A 57 -4.12 -6.67 2.95
CA CYS A 57 -4.28 -5.48 2.14
C CYS A 57 -3.95 -4.25 2.98
N THR A 58 -3.05 -3.40 2.49
CA THR A 58 -2.76 -2.12 3.11
C THR A 58 -3.34 -0.98 2.30
N GLY A 59 -3.66 0.13 2.96
CA GLY A 59 -4.06 1.38 2.37
C GLY A 59 -3.31 2.53 3.01
N PHE A 60 -4.03 3.55 3.49
CA PHE A 60 -3.41 4.70 4.15
C PHE A 60 -2.63 4.29 5.41
N VAL A 61 -1.35 4.67 5.46
CA VAL A 61 -0.44 4.42 6.58
C VAL A 61 0.14 5.76 7.05
N LEU A 62 0.09 6.03 8.34
CA LEU A 62 0.38 7.36 8.90
C LEU A 62 1.86 7.60 9.19
N SER A 63 2.64 6.58 9.53
CA SER A 63 4.02 6.75 10.01
C SER A 63 4.96 5.62 9.56
N GLU A 64 6.26 5.87 9.66
CA GLU A 64 7.27 4.82 9.44
C GLU A 64 7.12 3.69 10.46
N GLU A 65 6.79 4.01 11.72
CA GLU A 65 6.53 3.02 12.75
C GLU A 65 5.39 2.06 12.35
N GLN A 66 4.32 2.57 11.74
CA GLN A 66 3.25 1.72 11.22
C GLN A 66 3.73 0.84 10.07
N VAL A 67 4.61 1.36 9.19
CA VAL A 67 5.23 0.55 8.13
C VAL A 67 6.04 -0.58 8.71
N GLU A 68 6.81 -0.35 9.79
CA GLU A 68 7.54 -1.40 10.49
C GLU A 68 6.61 -2.45 11.09
N LEU A 69 5.57 -2.02 11.81
CA LEU A 69 4.58 -2.94 12.39
C LEU A 69 3.92 -3.82 11.33
N ILE A 70 3.53 -3.24 10.20
CA ILE A 70 2.95 -3.97 9.07
C ILE A 70 3.98 -4.93 8.47
N GLY A 71 5.23 -4.47 8.28
CA GLY A 71 6.32 -5.27 7.75
C GLY A 71 6.65 -6.47 8.65
N ASP A 72 6.69 -6.27 9.97
CA ASP A 72 6.90 -7.34 10.95
C ASP A 72 5.74 -8.36 10.89
N TYR A 73 4.52 -7.88 10.86
CA TYR A 73 3.33 -8.73 10.73
C TYR A 73 3.36 -9.57 9.43
N ILE A 74 3.71 -8.95 8.30
CA ILE A 74 3.84 -9.66 7.01
C ILE A 74 4.96 -10.72 7.11
N ARG A 75 6.13 -10.35 7.64
CA ARG A 75 7.26 -11.29 7.77
C ARG A 75 6.95 -12.48 8.68
N SER A 76 6.22 -12.23 9.77
CA SER A 76 5.83 -13.30 10.69
C SER A 76 4.83 -14.31 10.08
N ARG A 77 4.15 -13.91 9.01
CA ARG A 77 3.11 -14.71 8.35
C ARG A 77 3.55 -15.32 7.01
N LYS A 78 4.60 -14.80 6.39
CA LYS A 78 5.16 -15.43 5.18
C LYS A 78 5.87 -16.72 5.57
N PRO A 79 5.60 -17.84 4.89
CA PRO A 79 6.37 -19.07 5.10
C PRO A 79 7.84 -18.80 4.80
N ARG A 80 8.74 -19.41 5.56
CA ARG A 80 10.18 -19.36 5.24
C ARG A 80 10.42 -20.04 3.89
N MET A 81 11.40 -19.55 3.12
CA MET A 81 11.70 -20.09 1.79
C MET A 81 12.04 -21.59 1.79
N ASP A 82 12.47 -22.13 2.92
CA ASP A 82 12.76 -23.54 3.14
C ASP A 82 11.52 -24.42 3.37
N GLU A 83 10.35 -23.80 3.63
CA GLU A 83 9.08 -24.50 3.83
C GLU A 83 8.21 -24.56 2.55
N ILE A 84 8.66 -23.95 1.45
CA ILE A 84 7.91 -23.91 0.19
C ILE A 84 8.12 -25.20 -0.60
N GLN A 85 7.46 -26.28 -0.19
CA GLN A 85 7.28 -27.46 -1.05
C GLN A 85 5.96 -27.46 -1.85
N ASN A 86 5.04 -26.52 -1.60
CA ASN A 86 3.80 -26.38 -2.34
C ASN A 86 3.52 -24.91 -2.63
N VAL A 87 3.44 -24.56 -3.90
CA VAL A 87 3.28 -23.20 -4.45
C VAL A 87 1.94 -22.53 -4.11
N ASP A 88 1.01 -23.25 -3.47
CA ASP A 88 -0.40 -22.84 -3.30
C ASP A 88 -0.73 -22.23 -1.92
N ASN A 89 0.22 -22.16 -0.98
CA ASN A 89 -0.04 -21.64 0.37
C ASN A 89 0.61 -20.25 0.65
N GLY A 90 0.94 -19.50 -0.39
CA GLY A 90 1.50 -18.16 -0.26
C GLY A 90 0.41 -17.14 0.05
N ARG A 91 0.50 -16.46 1.22
CA ARG A 91 -0.34 -15.29 1.51
C ARG A 91 -0.09 -14.19 0.51
N LEU A 92 -1.18 -13.65 -0.02
CA LEU A 92 -1.12 -12.49 -0.90
C LEU A 92 -0.97 -11.20 -0.08
N VAL A 93 0.04 -10.42 -0.38
CA VAL A 93 0.22 -9.09 0.18
C VAL A 93 -0.04 -8.05 -0.90
N MET A 94 -1.12 -7.30 -0.76
CA MET A 94 -1.48 -6.20 -1.65
C MET A 94 -1.22 -4.86 -0.96
N VAL A 95 -0.45 -4.00 -1.59
CA VAL A 95 -0.14 -2.66 -1.07
C VAL A 95 -0.69 -1.58 -1.99
N ASP A 96 -1.58 -0.76 -1.45
CA ASP A 96 -2.01 0.51 -2.01
C ASP A 96 -1.23 1.62 -1.30
N PRO A 97 -0.24 2.26 -1.95
CA PRO A 97 0.67 3.21 -1.31
C PRO A 97 0.07 4.61 -1.21
N ILE A 98 -1.07 4.74 -0.57
CA ILE A 98 -1.86 5.97 -0.48
C ILE A 98 -1.05 7.13 0.10
N MET A 99 -0.60 8.06 -0.76
CA MET A 99 0.16 9.25 -0.34
C MET A 99 -0.01 10.46 -1.26
N ALA A 100 -0.53 10.27 -2.47
CA ALA A 100 -0.55 11.31 -3.49
C ALA A 100 -1.71 11.11 -4.48
N ASP A 101 -2.15 12.19 -5.08
CA ASP A 101 -3.09 12.19 -6.20
C ASP A 101 -3.05 13.55 -6.92
N GLY A 102 -3.54 13.61 -8.17
CA GLY A 102 -3.60 14.86 -8.93
C GLY A 102 -2.22 15.55 -9.07
N GLY A 103 -1.16 14.78 -9.28
CA GLY A 103 0.20 15.27 -9.48
C GLY A 103 0.92 15.73 -8.20
N LYS A 104 0.37 15.59 -7.01
CA LYS A 104 0.93 16.10 -5.75
C LYS A 104 0.72 15.16 -4.58
N LEU A 105 1.63 15.26 -3.59
CA LEU A 105 1.41 14.63 -2.29
C LEU A 105 0.21 15.25 -1.58
N TYR A 106 -0.51 14.46 -0.79
CA TYR A 106 -1.61 14.97 0.03
C TYR A 106 -1.11 15.99 1.06
N ASN A 107 -1.99 16.90 1.49
CA ASN A 107 -1.66 17.92 2.49
C ASN A 107 -1.13 17.28 3.77
N GLY A 108 0.00 17.79 4.26
CA GLY A 108 0.67 17.28 5.46
C GLY A 108 1.52 16.01 5.23
N ILE A 109 1.67 15.58 3.98
CA ILE A 109 2.54 14.47 3.59
C ILE A 109 3.78 15.04 2.89
N GLY A 110 4.98 14.68 3.38
CA GLY A 110 6.27 15.07 2.81
C GLY A 110 7.00 13.89 2.16
N MET A 111 8.23 14.17 1.68
CA MET A 111 9.07 13.16 1.00
C MET A 111 9.51 12.01 1.91
N GLU A 112 9.52 12.20 3.22
CA GLU A 112 9.73 11.14 4.21
C GLU A 112 8.69 10.03 4.08
N ARG A 113 7.45 10.40 3.72
CA ARG A 113 6.38 9.43 3.45
C ARG A 113 6.66 8.59 2.20
N VAL A 114 7.23 9.21 1.16
CA VAL A 114 7.62 8.47 -0.06
C VAL A 114 8.65 7.39 0.28
N ALA A 115 9.63 7.69 1.14
CA ALA A 115 10.61 6.70 1.60
C ALA A 115 9.94 5.55 2.38
N ALA A 116 9.02 5.87 3.30
CA ALA A 116 8.25 4.88 4.04
C ALA A 116 7.39 4.01 3.11
N MET A 117 6.75 4.60 2.10
CA MET A 117 5.96 3.85 1.12
C MET A 117 6.82 2.96 0.24
N ARG A 118 8.03 3.39 -0.18
CA ARG A 118 8.99 2.52 -0.87
C ARG A 118 9.32 1.27 -0.05
N LYS A 119 9.47 1.42 1.25
CA LYS A 119 9.68 0.29 2.16
C LYS A 119 8.43 -0.60 2.24
N LEU A 120 7.25 -0.02 2.36
CA LEU A 120 6.00 -0.77 2.44
C LEU A 120 5.76 -1.60 1.17
N VAL A 121 5.93 -1.00 -0.02
CA VAL A 121 5.73 -1.72 -1.30
C VAL A 121 6.76 -2.83 -1.51
N SER A 122 7.94 -2.78 -0.88
CA SER A 122 8.93 -3.86 -0.96
C SER A 122 8.45 -5.18 -0.32
N TYR A 123 7.44 -5.12 0.54
CA TYR A 123 6.82 -6.31 1.14
C TYR A 123 5.69 -6.90 0.27
N SER A 124 5.23 -6.19 -0.77
CA SER A 124 4.06 -6.57 -1.55
C SER A 124 4.33 -7.70 -2.54
N ASP A 125 3.30 -8.49 -2.80
CA ASP A 125 3.20 -9.36 -3.97
C ASP A 125 2.48 -8.65 -5.12
N VAL A 126 1.58 -7.72 -4.78
CA VAL A 126 0.91 -6.82 -5.73
C VAL A 126 0.94 -5.42 -5.16
N MET A 127 1.44 -4.45 -5.92
CA MET A 127 1.30 -3.03 -5.59
C MET A 127 0.32 -2.34 -6.56
N VAL A 128 -0.46 -1.40 -6.03
CA VAL A 128 -1.56 -0.76 -6.77
C VAL A 128 -1.44 0.78 -6.69
N PRO A 129 -0.31 1.39 -7.07
CA PRO A 129 -0.18 2.83 -7.06
C PRO A 129 -1.05 3.48 -8.14
N ASN A 130 -1.55 4.70 -7.88
CA ASN A 130 -2.02 5.57 -8.95
C ASN A 130 -0.82 6.17 -9.72
N MET A 131 -1.10 6.87 -10.83
CA MET A 131 -0.06 7.44 -11.69
C MET A 131 0.87 8.41 -10.92
N THR A 132 0.31 9.24 -10.05
CA THR A 132 1.07 10.20 -9.23
C THR A 132 1.98 9.49 -8.24
N GLU A 133 1.47 8.47 -7.55
CA GLU A 133 2.21 7.65 -6.59
C GLU A 133 3.32 6.87 -7.27
N ALA A 134 3.06 6.28 -8.44
CA ALA A 134 4.06 5.60 -9.26
C ALA A 134 5.24 6.54 -9.59
N GLY A 135 4.95 7.77 -9.97
CA GLY A 135 5.95 8.81 -10.23
C GLY A 135 6.80 9.14 -8.99
N PHE A 136 6.18 9.32 -7.83
CA PHE A 136 6.91 9.59 -6.59
C PHE A 136 7.72 8.38 -6.11
N LEU A 137 7.18 7.17 -6.21
CA LEU A 137 7.87 5.94 -5.81
C LEU A 137 9.11 5.68 -6.64
N THR A 138 9.05 5.89 -7.94
CA THR A 138 10.18 5.63 -8.85
C THR A 138 11.13 6.81 -9.02
N GLY A 139 10.61 8.03 -8.84
CA GLY A 139 11.30 9.26 -9.21
C GLY A 139 11.23 9.57 -10.71
N ILE A 140 10.46 8.79 -11.48
CA ILE A 140 10.22 8.97 -12.91
C ILE A 140 8.93 9.79 -13.08
N CYS A 141 8.98 10.87 -13.84
CA CYS A 141 7.83 11.76 -14.07
C CYS A 141 7.06 12.17 -12.79
N PRO A 142 7.72 12.52 -11.67
CA PRO A 142 7.03 12.85 -10.43
C PRO A 142 6.11 14.05 -10.64
N GLY A 143 4.88 13.96 -10.11
CA GLY A 143 3.89 15.02 -10.22
C GLY A 143 3.14 15.08 -11.55
N ARG A 144 3.32 14.11 -12.45
CA ARG A 144 2.53 14.00 -13.68
C ARG A 144 1.33 13.07 -13.51
N GLU A 145 0.24 13.41 -14.18
CA GLU A 145 -0.98 12.58 -14.26
C GLU A 145 -1.06 11.79 -15.57
N ARG A 146 -0.29 12.20 -16.58
CA ARG A 146 -0.22 11.56 -17.89
C ARG A 146 1.24 11.24 -18.24
N ALA A 147 1.45 10.16 -18.97
CA ALA A 147 2.76 9.76 -19.46
C ALA A 147 2.62 9.09 -20.83
N SER A 148 3.67 9.20 -21.64
CA SER A 148 3.76 8.45 -22.89
C SER A 148 3.88 6.94 -22.64
N ALA A 149 3.60 6.13 -23.65
CA ALA A 149 3.74 4.68 -23.53
C ALA A 149 5.15 4.23 -23.14
N SER A 150 6.20 4.99 -23.52
CA SER A 150 7.58 4.72 -23.10
C SER A 150 7.79 5.03 -21.63
N GLU A 151 7.32 6.18 -21.14
CA GLU A 151 7.40 6.56 -19.73
C GLU A 151 6.61 5.62 -18.82
N LEU A 152 5.45 5.14 -19.28
CA LEU A 152 4.68 4.12 -18.54
C LEU A 152 5.45 2.81 -18.38
N ARG A 153 6.18 2.37 -19.42
CA ARG A 153 7.06 1.19 -19.30
C ARG A 153 8.19 1.43 -18.29
N GLU A 154 8.84 2.60 -18.37
CA GLU A 154 9.89 2.96 -17.42
C GLU A 154 9.37 3.01 -15.97
N LEU A 155 8.15 3.52 -15.74
CA LEU A 155 7.48 3.51 -14.44
C LEU A 155 7.26 2.09 -13.94
N VAL A 156 6.71 1.20 -14.78
CA VAL A 156 6.50 -0.21 -14.42
C VAL A 156 7.83 -0.88 -14.09
N ASP A 157 8.87 -0.69 -14.91
CA ASP A 157 10.20 -1.24 -14.66
C ASP A 157 10.81 -0.69 -13.36
N GLY A 158 10.61 0.59 -13.08
CA GLY A 158 11.02 1.24 -11.83
C GLY A 158 10.32 0.65 -10.60
N LEU A 159 9.01 0.43 -10.70
CA LEU A 159 8.21 -0.18 -9.63
C LEU A 159 8.58 -1.66 -9.42
N HIS A 160 8.84 -2.41 -10.49
CA HIS A 160 9.34 -3.79 -10.37
C HIS A 160 10.67 -3.87 -9.62
N LYS A 161 11.55 -2.89 -9.75
CA LYS A 161 12.81 -2.83 -8.98
C LYS A 161 12.58 -2.67 -7.47
N LEU A 162 11.42 -2.15 -7.04
CA LEU A 162 11.11 -1.97 -5.62
C LEU A 162 10.61 -3.26 -4.95
N SER A 163 9.85 -4.10 -5.63
CA SER A 163 9.29 -5.34 -5.05
C SER A 163 9.60 -6.62 -5.82
N GLY A 164 9.91 -6.53 -7.11
CA GLY A 164 10.10 -7.69 -8.00
C GLY A 164 8.82 -8.46 -8.31
N LYS A 165 7.65 -7.92 -7.99
CA LYS A 165 6.34 -8.59 -8.03
C LYS A 165 5.38 -7.87 -8.98
N SER A 166 4.09 -8.23 -8.92
CA SER A 166 3.07 -7.66 -9.79
C SER A 166 2.79 -6.19 -9.51
N VAL A 167 2.61 -5.40 -10.57
CA VAL A 167 2.33 -3.97 -10.52
C VAL A 167 1.06 -3.67 -11.29
N VAL A 168 0.16 -2.90 -10.70
CA VAL A 168 -1.05 -2.37 -11.34
C VAL A 168 -1.07 -0.86 -11.13
N ILE A 169 -0.74 -0.07 -12.16
CA ILE A 169 -0.84 1.39 -12.09
C ILE A 169 -2.30 1.77 -12.40
N THR A 170 -2.98 2.36 -11.41
CA THR A 170 -4.33 2.88 -11.60
C THR A 170 -4.31 4.30 -12.15
N SER A 171 -5.40 4.70 -12.84
CA SER A 171 -5.55 6.03 -13.42
C SER A 171 -4.42 6.44 -14.39
N ALA A 172 -3.75 5.46 -14.98
CA ALA A 172 -2.76 5.72 -16.01
C ALA A 172 -3.45 6.25 -17.28
N GLN A 173 -3.08 7.45 -17.69
CA GLN A 173 -3.55 8.05 -18.93
C GLN A 173 -2.40 8.23 -19.90
N ASP A 174 -2.62 7.79 -21.14
CA ASP A 174 -1.67 8.03 -22.22
C ASP A 174 -1.70 9.52 -22.60
N SER A 175 -0.53 10.14 -22.71
CA SER A 175 -0.40 11.53 -23.13
C SER A 175 -0.64 11.75 -24.63
N GLU A 176 -0.65 10.66 -25.42
CA GLU A 176 -0.82 10.69 -26.88
C GLU A 176 -2.25 10.39 -27.32
N THR A 177 -3.13 9.95 -26.40
CA THR A 177 -4.56 9.71 -26.65
C THR A 177 -5.40 10.72 -25.91
N ASP A 178 -6.20 11.49 -26.63
CA ASP A 178 -7.23 12.38 -26.10
C ASP A 178 -8.46 11.60 -25.60
#